data_e40937edc3a633051e8db30607d59ed6
#
_entry.id   e40937edc3a633051e8db30607d59ed6
#
_cell.length_a   1.000
_cell.length_b   1.000
_cell.length_c   1.000
_cell.angle_alpha   90.00
_cell.angle_beta   90.00
_cell.angle_gamma   90.00
#
_symmetry.space_group_name_H-M   'P 1'
#
loop_
_entity.id
_entity.type
_entity.pdbx_description
1 polymer ?
#
loop_
_entity_poly.entity_id
_entity_poly.type
_entity_poly.pdbx_seq_one_letter_code
_entity_poly.pdbx_strand_id
1 'polypeptide(L)'
;MRTLFISLALLAVSMVAKAQNVESIFEQFKNHENVELVDVPKELLALGLKASGNKEAQNWVDKIDHLRVLSLEEATKATKEEFQKAVEAFNWKGYDEMVKANSEGSKVRIMMQGTDEVIKRIVIYAVEDDECVFVVIDGNI
;
A
#
# COMPACT_ATOMS: atom_id res chain seq x y z
N MET A 1 -14.01 15.60 -34.97
CA MET A 1 -13.35 16.12 -33.78
C MET A 1 -14.01 15.66 -32.48
N ARG A 2 -15.32 15.77 -32.35
CA ARG A 2 -16.03 15.34 -31.14
C ARG A 2 -15.88 13.84 -30.86
N THR A 3 -15.88 13.02 -31.91
CA THR A 3 -15.69 11.59 -31.78
C THR A 3 -14.32 11.20 -31.26
N LEU A 4 -13.31 11.98 -31.59
CA LEU A 4 -11.94 11.77 -31.10
C LEU A 4 -11.83 12.02 -29.60
N PHE A 5 -12.48 13.07 -29.09
CA PHE A 5 -12.50 13.37 -27.66
C PHE A 5 -13.20 12.28 -26.84
N ILE A 6 -14.31 11.78 -27.36
CA ILE A 6 -15.06 10.72 -26.69
C ILE A 6 -14.22 9.43 -26.64
N SER A 7 -13.51 9.09 -27.71
CA SER A 7 -12.64 7.93 -27.77
C SER A 7 -11.48 8.06 -26.78
N LEU A 8 -10.91 9.25 -26.67
CA LEU A 8 -9.83 9.51 -25.71
C LEU A 8 -10.31 9.40 -24.27
N ALA A 9 -11.50 9.91 -23.98
CA ALA A 9 -12.10 9.81 -22.66
C ALA A 9 -12.37 8.36 -22.27
N LEU A 10 -12.86 7.55 -23.22
CA LEU A 10 -13.09 6.13 -23.00
C LEU A 10 -11.79 5.37 -22.75
N LEU A 11 -10.73 5.73 -23.46
CA LEU A 11 -9.41 5.13 -23.26
C LEU A 11 -8.86 5.49 -21.89
N ALA A 12 -9.01 6.74 -21.45
CA ALA A 12 -8.58 7.19 -20.15
C ALA A 12 -9.30 6.43 -19.03
N VAL A 13 -10.61 6.24 -19.17
CA VAL A 13 -11.41 5.46 -18.22
C VAL A 13 -10.95 4.00 -18.19
N SER A 14 -10.66 3.43 -19.35
CA SER A 14 -10.16 2.06 -19.43
C SER A 14 -8.81 1.91 -18.76
N MET A 15 -7.92 2.90 -18.90
CA MET A 15 -6.62 2.89 -18.25
C MET A 15 -6.74 2.99 -16.74
N VAL A 16 -7.65 3.84 -16.25
CA VAL A 16 -7.91 3.97 -14.82
C VAL A 16 -8.45 2.65 -14.25
N ALA A 17 -9.35 1.99 -14.98
CA ALA A 17 -9.89 0.70 -14.55
C ALA A 17 -8.82 -0.38 -14.49
N LYS A 18 -7.85 -0.36 -15.41
CA LYS A 18 -6.74 -1.33 -15.43
C LYS A 18 -5.70 -1.05 -14.36
N ALA A 19 -5.61 0.20 -13.91
CA ALA A 19 -4.60 0.63 -12.95
C ALA A 19 -5.02 0.45 -11.49
N GLN A 20 -6.17 -0.22 -11.23
CA GLN A 20 -6.65 -0.44 -9.86
C GLN A 20 -5.96 -1.65 -9.22
N ASN A 21 -4.69 -1.51 -8.92
CA ASN A 21 -3.94 -2.44 -8.09
C ASN A 21 -3.15 -1.62 -7.07
N VAL A 22 -2.54 -2.31 -6.12
CA VAL A 22 -1.79 -1.65 -5.04
C VAL A 22 -0.63 -0.82 -5.60
N GLU A 23 -0.01 -1.29 -6.66
CA GLU A 23 1.07 -0.57 -7.33
C GLU A 23 0.62 0.79 -7.85
N SER A 24 -0.63 0.92 -8.27
CA SER A 24 -1.16 2.19 -8.76
C SER A 24 -1.23 3.25 -7.65
N ILE A 25 -1.48 2.84 -6.42
CA ILE A 25 -1.47 3.76 -5.29
C ILE A 25 -0.06 4.30 -5.06
N PHE A 26 0.95 3.44 -5.09
CA PHE A 26 2.34 3.87 -4.96
C PHE A 26 2.73 4.82 -6.09
N GLU A 27 2.39 4.48 -7.33
CA GLU A 27 2.72 5.31 -8.49
C GLU A 27 2.06 6.68 -8.44
N GLN A 28 0.83 6.74 -7.95
CA GLN A 28 0.08 7.98 -7.86
C GLN A 28 0.69 8.95 -6.85
N PHE A 29 1.18 8.45 -5.73
CA PHE A 29 1.59 9.31 -4.61
C PHE A 29 3.10 9.43 -4.40
N LYS A 30 3.90 8.51 -4.90
CA LYS A 30 5.36 8.51 -4.65
C LYS A 30 6.07 9.78 -5.09
N ASN A 31 5.55 10.49 -6.09
CA ASN A 31 6.17 11.70 -6.64
C ASN A 31 5.58 13.00 -6.06
N HIS A 32 4.63 12.90 -5.13
CA HIS A 32 4.11 14.07 -4.45
C HIS A 32 5.18 14.66 -3.52
N GLU A 33 5.11 15.97 -3.32
CA GLU A 33 6.05 16.65 -2.45
C GLU A 33 5.95 16.11 -1.02
N ASN A 34 7.10 15.84 -0.42
CA ASN A 34 7.23 15.35 0.95
C ASN A 34 6.60 13.96 1.18
N VAL A 35 6.41 13.19 0.13
CA VAL A 35 6.02 11.80 0.24
C VAL A 35 7.25 10.94 0.01
N GLU A 36 7.49 9.99 0.92
CA GLU A 36 8.62 9.08 0.84
C GLU A 36 8.15 7.67 0.55
N LEU A 37 8.78 7.04 -0.43
CA LEU A 37 8.60 5.63 -0.70
C LEU A 37 9.88 4.89 -0.32
N VAL A 38 9.76 3.97 0.62
CA VAL A 38 10.85 3.08 0.99
C VAL A 38 10.54 1.70 0.45
N ASP A 39 11.43 1.21 -0.38
CA ASP A 39 11.30 -0.11 -1.01
C ASP A 39 12.44 -0.97 -0.49
N VAL A 40 12.10 -1.98 0.31
CA VAL A 40 13.08 -2.84 0.95
C VAL A 40 13.00 -4.25 0.35
N PRO A 41 13.97 -4.63 -0.46
CA PRO A 41 14.02 -6.00 -1.00
C PRO A 41 14.43 -7.01 0.06
N LYS A 42 14.21 -8.27 -0.23
CA LYS A 42 14.47 -9.38 0.68
C LYS A 42 15.88 -9.36 1.26
N GLU A 43 16.86 -9.05 0.45
CA GLU A 43 18.27 -9.03 0.86
C GLU A 43 18.55 -8.01 1.95
N LEU A 44 17.95 -6.82 1.84
CA LEU A 44 18.12 -5.78 2.84
C LEU A 44 17.37 -6.11 4.12
N LEU A 45 16.18 -6.72 4.01
CA LEU A 45 15.45 -7.19 5.17
C LEU A 45 16.24 -8.25 5.93
N ALA A 46 16.85 -9.19 5.20
CA ALA A 46 17.68 -10.23 5.80
C ALA A 46 18.85 -9.65 6.57
N LEU A 47 19.53 -8.66 6.00
CA LEU A 47 20.66 -8.00 6.66
C LEU A 47 20.23 -7.28 7.94
N GLY A 48 19.13 -6.54 7.87
CA GLY A 48 18.63 -5.78 9.03
C GLY A 48 18.21 -6.70 10.17
N LEU A 49 17.51 -7.77 9.87
CA LEU A 49 17.03 -8.70 10.88
C LEU A 49 18.14 -9.56 11.45
N LYS A 50 19.12 -9.91 10.63
CA LYS A 50 20.31 -10.61 11.08
C LYS A 50 21.11 -9.75 12.07
N ALA A 51 21.23 -8.47 11.77
CA ALA A 51 21.89 -7.51 12.66
C ALA A 51 21.15 -7.34 13.97
N SER A 52 19.82 -7.49 13.99
CA SER A 52 19.03 -7.38 15.21
C SER A 52 19.18 -8.56 16.15
N GLY A 53 19.68 -9.69 15.68
CA GLY A 53 19.86 -10.90 16.47
C GLY A 53 18.56 -11.62 16.84
N ASN A 54 17.43 -11.19 16.33
CA ASN A 54 16.13 -11.79 16.61
C ASN A 54 15.89 -13.00 15.72
N LYS A 55 15.92 -14.19 16.31
CA LYS A 55 15.74 -15.44 15.57
C LYS A 55 14.33 -15.60 15.00
N GLU A 56 13.32 -15.15 15.72
CA GLU A 56 11.95 -15.24 15.25
C GLU A 56 11.75 -14.36 14.00
N ALA A 57 12.31 -13.16 14.03
CA ALA A 57 12.26 -12.27 12.88
C ALA A 57 12.97 -12.87 11.67
N GLN A 58 14.07 -13.57 11.88
CA GLN A 58 14.79 -14.24 10.80
C GLN A 58 13.93 -15.31 10.12
N ASN A 59 13.10 -16.02 10.86
CA ASN A 59 12.17 -16.98 10.29
C ASN A 59 11.13 -16.34 9.39
N TRP A 60 10.74 -15.12 9.71
CA TRP A 60 9.77 -14.36 8.90
C TRP A 60 10.40 -13.86 7.61
N VAL A 61 11.68 -13.49 7.64
CA VAL A 61 12.39 -12.95 6.47
C VAL A 61 12.36 -13.90 5.29
N ASP A 62 12.53 -15.20 5.53
CA ASP A 62 12.53 -16.18 4.46
C ASP A 62 11.19 -16.25 3.74
N LYS A 63 10.12 -15.76 4.38
CA LYS A 63 8.77 -15.78 3.85
C LYS A 63 8.38 -14.47 3.18
N ILE A 64 9.15 -13.40 3.40
CA ILE A 64 8.87 -12.08 2.84
C ILE A 64 9.76 -11.83 1.63
N ASP A 65 9.15 -11.50 0.50
CA ASP A 65 9.89 -11.17 -0.72
C ASP A 65 10.17 -9.69 -0.84
N HIS A 66 9.27 -8.85 -0.34
CA HIS A 66 9.32 -7.43 -0.62
C HIS A 66 8.53 -6.65 0.44
N LEU A 67 9.11 -5.59 0.94
CA LEU A 67 8.43 -4.68 1.84
C LEU A 67 8.46 -3.28 1.24
N ARG A 68 7.31 -2.65 1.10
CA ARG A 68 7.21 -1.29 0.62
C ARG A 68 6.46 -0.44 1.63
N VAL A 69 7.00 0.72 1.92
CA VAL A 69 6.39 1.67 2.85
C VAL A 69 6.25 3.02 2.16
N LEU A 70 5.02 3.51 2.10
CA LEU A 70 4.74 4.86 1.60
C LEU A 70 4.39 5.72 2.81
N SER A 71 5.23 6.69 3.09
CA SER A 71 5.05 7.61 4.21
C SER A 71 4.59 8.97 3.71
N LEU A 72 3.46 9.44 4.23
CA LEU A 72 2.89 10.73 3.92
C LEU A 72 2.88 11.67 5.13
N GLU A 73 3.70 11.38 6.14
CA GLU A 73 3.74 12.18 7.37
C GLU A 73 4.03 13.66 7.10
N GLU A 74 4.99 13.91 6.22
CA GLU A 74 5.41 15.27 5.87
C GLU A 74 4.63 15.86 4.70
N ALA A 75 3.69 15.11 4.15
CA ALA A 75 2.90 15.57 3.02
C ALA A 75 1.88 16.63 3.45
N THR A 76 1.40 17.40 2.48
CA THR A 76 0.37 18.40 2.74
C THR A 76 -0.94 17.73 3.13
N LYS A 77 -1.79 18.46 3.82
CA LYS A 77 -3.12 18.00 4.20
C LYS A 77 -3.94 17.58 2.98
N ALA A 78 -3.82 18.35 1.89
CA ALA A 78 -4.52 18.04 0.65
C ALA A 78 -4.07 16.69 0.07
N THR A 79 -2.77 16.42 0.08
CA THR A 79 -2.22 15.15 -0.39
C THR A 79 -2.68 13.98 0.48
N LYS A 80 -2.70 14.17 1.80
CA LYS A 80 -3.18 13.14 2.73
C LYS A 80 -4.65 12.82 2.51
N GLU A 81 -5.48 13.83 2.30
CA GLU A 81 -6.90 13.64 2.00
C GLU A 81 -7.11 12.91 0.68
N GLU A 82 -6.35 13.29 -0.35
CA GLU A 82 -6.39 12.63 -1.65
C GLU A 82 -6.00 11.15 -1.52
N PHE A 83 -4.97 10.87 -0.75
CA PHE A 83 -4.54 9.50 -0.47
C PHE A 83 -5.63 8.69 0.23
N GLN A 84 -6.26 9.26 1.26
CA GLN A 84 -7.35 8.59 1.97
C GLN A 84 -8.51 8.26 1.04
N LYS A 85 -8.89 9.19 0.16
CA LYS A 85 -9.93 8.96 -0.82
C LYS A 85 -9.55 7.85 -1.80
N ALA A 86 -8.30 7.84 -2.23
CA ALA A 86 -7.82 6.80 -3.16
C ALA A 86 -7.88 5.41 -2.53
N VAL A 87 -7.48 5.28 -1.27
CA VAL A 87 -7.53 4.00 -0.56
C VAL A 87 -8.97 3.57 -0.33
N GLU A 88 -9.85 4.49 0.06
CA GLU A 88 -11.26 4.18 0.31
C GLU A 88 -12.00 3.81 -0.98
N ALA A 89 -11.64 4.43 -2.09
CA ALA A 89 -12.24 4.16 -3.39
C ALA A 89 -11.64 2.93 -4.07
N PHE A 90 -10.51 2.43 -3.58
CA PHE A 90 -9.85 1.27 -4.15
C PHE A 90 -10.73 0.02 -4.02
N ASN A 91 -10.76 -0.79 -5.05
CA ASN A 91 -11.52 -2.04 -5.03
C ASN A 91 -10.71 -3.12 -4.33
N TRP A 92 -11.07 -3.42 -3.09
CA TRP A 92 -10.38 -4.41 -2.26
C TRP A 92 -10.92 -5.83 -2.48
N LYS A 93 -11.54 -6.08 -3.61
CA LYS A 93 -12.02 -7.42 -3.97
C LYS A 93 -10.83 -8.38 -4.03
N GLY A 94 -10.98 -9.53 -3.39
CA GLY A 94 -9.90 -10.51 -3.30
C GLY A 94 -9.04 -10.35 -2.06
N TYR A 95 -9.28 -9.33 -1.26
CA TYR A 95 -8.61 -9.14 0.02
C TYR A 95 -9.59 -9.42 1.16
N ASP A 96 -9.06 -10.01 2.21
CA ASP A 96 -9.81 -10.21 3.46
C ASP A 96 -9.41 -9.13 4.46
N GLU A 97 -10.40 -8.43 5.00
CA GLU A 97 -10.14 -7.40 6.00
C GLU A 97 -10.00 -8.04 7.38
N MET A 98 -8.79 -8.01 7.92
CA MET A 98 -8.48 -8.65 9.18
C MET A 98 -8.70 -7.72 10.37
N VAL A 99 -8.42 -6.43 10.19
CA VAL A 99 -8.56 -5.43 11.22
C VAL A 99 -9.15 -4.17 10.60
N LYS A 100 -10.14 -3.60 11.27
CA LYS A 100 -10.68 -2.29 10.93
C LYS A 100 -10.98 -1.59 12.25
N ALA A 101 -10.15 -0.63 12.57
CA ALA A 101 -10.29 0.17 13.79
C ALA A 101 -10.49 1.63 13.42
N ASN A 102 -11.56 2.23 13.90
CA ASN A 102 -11.85 3.66 13.76
C ASN A 102 -12.03 4.24 15.15
N SER A 103 -11.18 5.19 15.49
CA SER A 103 -11.36 5.99 16.70
C SER A 103 -11.22 7.46 16.30
N GLU A 104 -11.42 8.39 17.22
CA GLU A 104 -11.34 9.81 16.90
C GLU A 104 -9.99 10.17 16.27
N GLY A 105 -10.03 10.62 15.01
CA GLY A 105 -8.84 11.03 14.28
C GLY A 105 -7.90 9.91 13.85
N SER A 106 -8.29 8.65 14.04
CA SER A 106 -7.41 7.52 13.75
C SER A 106 -8.16 6.42 13.01
N LYS A 107 -7.56 5.91 11.94
CA LYS A 107 -8.08 4.78 11.16
C LYS A 107 -6.96 3.80 10.89
N VAL A 108 -7.21 2.53 11.18
CA VAL A 108 -6.28 1.44 10.87
C VAL A 108 -7.03 0.33 10.17
N ARG A 109 -6.51 -0.11 9.03
CA ARG A 109 -7.04 -1.26 8.31
C ARG A 109 -5.89 -2.19 7.96
N ILE A 110 -6.11 -3.47 8.17
CA ILE A 110 -5.17 -4.51 7.76
C ILE A 110 -5.92 -5.49 6.88
N MET A 111 -5.43 -5.65 5.66
CA MET A 111 -6.06 -6.52 4.66
C MET A 111 -5.05 -7.55 4.19
N MET A 112 -5.53 -8.75 3.92
CA MET A 112 -4.70 -9.85 3.48
C MET A 112 -5.22 -10.45 2.19
N GLN A 113 -4.30 -10.88 1.35
CA GLN A 113 -4.59 -11.58 0.11
C GLN A 113 -3.82 -12.89 0.09
N GLY A 114 -4.51 -13.98 -0.25
CA GLY A 114 -3.88 -15.30 -0.30
C GLY A 114 -4.90 -16.42 -0.20
N THR A 115 -4.40 -17.59 0.20
CA THR A 115 -5.22 -18.76 0.44
C THR A 115 -5.25 -19.06 1.94
N ASP A 116 -6.01 -20.08 2.34
CA ASP A 116 -6.07 -20.50 3.75
C ASP A 116 -4.70 -20.97 4.28
N GLU A 117 -3.83 -21.41 3.39
CA GLU A 117 -2.52 -21.95 3.77
C GLU A 117 -1.40 -20.93 3.66
N VAL A 118 -1.51 -19.96 2.73
CA VAL A 118 -0.42 -19.03 2.44
C VAL A 118 -0.95 -17.63 2.23
N ILE A 119 -0.39 -16.68 2.95
CA ILE A 119 -0.67 -15.27 2.75
C ILE A 119 0.32 -14.73 1.72
N LYS A 120 -0.20 -14.17 0.63
CA LYS A 120 0.61 -13.63 -0.47
C LYS A 120 0.92 -12.15 -0.29
N ARG A 121 0.02 -11.42 0.35
CA ARG A 121 0.18 -9.98 0.52
C ARG A 121 -0.54 -9.51 1.77
N ILE A 122 0.11 -8.61 2.50
CA ILE A 122 -0.51 -7.92 3.62
C ILE A 122 -0.45 -6.43 3.30
N VAL A 123 -1.58 -5.74 3.43
CA VAL A 123 -1.67 -4.30 3.25
C VAL A 123 -2.08 -3.68 4.57
N ILE A 124 -1.28 -2.74 5.04
CA ILE A 124 -1.54 -2.00 6.27
C ILE A 124 -1.73 -0.54 5.92
N TYR A 125 -2.87 0.00 6.28
CA TYR A 125 -3.21 1.40 6.06
C TYR A 125 -3.49 2.02 7.42
N ALA A 126 -2.74 3.03 7.79
CA ALA A 126 -2.88 3.72 9.07
C ALA A 126 -2.90 5.22 8.84
N VAL A 127 -3.92 5.88 9.36
CA VAL A 127 -4.07 7.33 9.32
C VAL A 127 -4.37 7.84 10.70
N GLU A 128 -3.55 8.76 11.19
CA GLU A 128 -3.79 9.53 12.38
C GLU A 128 -3.71 11.01 12.02
N ASP A 129 -3.95 11.89 12.98
CA ASP A 129 -4.00 13.34 12.71
C ASP A 129 -2.77 13.84 11.96
N ASP A 130 -1.57 13.40 12.36
CA ASP A 130 -0.31 13.81 11.76
C ASP A 130 0.39 12.69 11.00
N GLU A 131 -0.13 11.48 11.06
CA GLU A 131 0.51 10.32 10.45
C GLU A 131 -0.37 9.72 9.36
N CYS A 132 0.26 9.35 8.25
CA CYS A 132 -0.40 8.65 7.17
C CYS A 132 0.63 7.71 6.55
N VAL A 133 0.38 6.40 6.68
CA VAL A 133 1.32 5.36 6.26
C VAL A 133 0.59 4.26 5.52
N PHE A 134 1.20 3.77 4.48
CA PHE A 134 0.69 2.67 3.69
C PHE A 134 1.82 1.64 3.50
N VAL A 135 1.61 0.44 4.02
CA VAL A 135 2.62 -0.62 3.99
C VAL A 135 2.10 -1.82 3.21
N VAL A 136 2.91 -2.32 2.32
CA VAL A 136 2.60 -3.53 1.56
C VAL A 136 3.72 -4.55 1.74
N ILE A 137 3.36 -5.73 2.21
CA ILE A 137 4.29 -6.83 2.43
C ILE A 137 3.89 -7.95 1.47
N ASP A 138 4.78 -8.30 0.56
CA ASP A 138 4.58 -9.39 -0.39
C ASP A 138 5.44 -10.59 0.01
N GLY A 139 4.91 -11.79 -0.15
CA GLY A 139 5.66 -13.00 0.17
C GLY A 139 4.83 -14.26 0.13
N ASN A 140 5.31 -15.26 0.84
CA ASN A 140 4.61 -16.52 1.10
C ASN A 140 4.64 -16.73 2.62
N ILE A 141 3.72 -16.08 3.29
CA ILE A 141 3.75 -15.99 4.75
C ILE A 141 2.92 -17.11 5.42
#